data_1ed130349e66cace94b84b32865b84ad
#
_entry.id   1ed130349e66cace94b84b32865b84ad
#
_cell.length_a   1.000
_cell.length_b   1.000
_cell.length_c   1.000
_cell.angle_alpha   90.00
_cell.angle_beta   90.00
_cell.angle_gamma   90.00
#
_symmetry.space_group_name_H-M   'P 1'
#
loop_
_entity.id
_entity.type
_entity.pdbx_description
1 polymer ?
#
loop_
_entity_poly.entity_id
_entity_poly.type
_entity_poly.pdbx_seq_one_letter_code
_entity_poly.pdbx_strand_id
1 'polypeptide(L)'
;TEAKAALVAKVGSLLGSNKLKAEREELQLRISALESQNEELIQHIKTMEQEHKEERIKFNEYMDKTQRYFPHVDKLLPLIDFCRNSLKFSERVVLELCKLKKVRLKGDFYSPEFNRKFRDESAAFSFEEDKNRKGHYHICVNDIPFVKWFRLKANECRNGLGIAPTRQDKGLKM
;
A
#
# COMPACT_ATOMS: atom_id res chain seq x y z
N THR A 1 -51.36 -49.19 -45.15
CA THR A 1 -51.24 -48.40 -43.94
C THR A 1 -49.87 -48.59 -43.29
N GLU A 2 -49.27 -49.77 -43.26
CA GLU A 2 -47.95 -50.06 -42.66
C GLU A 2 -46.77 -49.41 -43.41
N ALA A 3 -46.78 -49.38 -44.74
CA ALA A 3 -45.78 -48.81 -45.55
C ALA A 3 -45.61 -47.28 -45.32
N LYS A 4 -46.72 -46.58 -45.08
CA LYS A 4 -46.69 -45.15 -44.73
C LYS A 4 -46.05 -44.90 -43.34
N ALA A 5 -46.37 -45.74 -42.35
CA ALA A 5 -45.78 -45.61 -41.00
C ALA A 5 -44.26 -45.88 -41.02
N ALA A 6 -43.81 -46.91 -41.76
CA ALA A 6 -42.40 -47.22 -41.92
C ALA A 6 -41.63 -46.10 -42.65
N LEU A 7 -42.24 -45.45 -43.65
CA LEU A 7 -41.65 -44.33 -44.37
C LEU A 7 -41.52 -43.09 -43.48
N VAL A 8 -42.53 -42.78 -42.68
CA VAL A 8 -42.49 -41.65 -41.70
C VAL A 8 -41.43 -41.87 -40.63
N ALA A 9 -41.34 -43.11 -40.10
CA ALA A 9 -40.29 -43.45 -39.12
C ALA A 9 -38.89 -43.32 -39.71
N LYS A 10 -38.66 -43.73 -40.93
CA LYS A 10 -37.36 -43.64 -41.64
C LYS A 10 -36.99 -42.20 -41.97
N VAL A 11 -37.93 -41.36 -42.38
CA VAL A 11 -37.75 -39.95 -42.60
C VAL A 11 -37.46 -39.22 -41.28
N GLY A 12 -38.16 -39.55 -40.19
CA GLY A 12 -37.92 -39.01 -38.86
C GLY A 12 -36.50 -39.33 -38.31
N SER A 13 -36.04 -40.57 -38.53
CA SER A 13 -34.68 -40.97 -38.12
C SER A 13 -33.59 -40.28 -38.96
N LEU A 14 -33.80 -40.04 -40.23
CA LEU A 14 -32.88 -39.31 -41.12
C LEU A 14 -32.83 -37.85 -40.78
N LEU A 15 -33.96 -37.21 -40.47
CA LEU A 15 -34.02 -35.81 -40.01
C LEU A 15 -33.34 -35.64 -38.67
N GLY A 16 -33.55 -36.56 -37.72
CA GLY A 16 -32.83 -36.57 -36.44
C GLY A 16 -31.31 -36.75 -36.60
N SER A 17 -30.88 -37.63 -37.48
CA SER A 17 -29.46 -37.84 -37.79
C SER A 17 -28.80 -36.60 -38.42
N ASN A 18 -29.50 -35.91 -39.30
CA ASN A 18 -28.98 -34.69 -39.93
C ASN A 18 -28.88 -33.53 -38.93
N LYS A 19 -29.87 -33.42 -38.02
CA LYS A 19 -29.82 -32.42 -36.94
C LYS A 19 -28.63 -32.66 -36.01
N LEU A 20 -28.41 -33.90 -35.59
CA LEU A 20 -27.28 -34.27 -34.75
C LEU A 20 -25.91 -34.03 -35.44
N LYS A 21 -25.83 -34.22 -36.76
CA LYS A 21 -24.62 -33.90 -37.52
C LYS A 21 -24.36 -32.41 -37.55
N ALA A 22 -25.38 -31.59 -37.79
CA ALA A 22 -25.25 -30.13 -37.79
C ALA A 22 -24.83 -29.59 -36.41
N GLU A 23 -25.45 -30.09 -35.33
CA GLU A 23 -25.07 -29.72 -33.96
C GLU A 23 -23.60 -30.11 -33.63
N ARG A 24 -23.17 -31.28 -34.09
CA ARG A 24 -21.79 -31.74 -33.93
C ARG A 24 -20.81 -30.81 -34.67
N GLU A 25 -21.10 -30.43 -35.89
CA GLU A 25 -20.27 -29.52 -36.69
C GLU A 25 -20.18 -28.14 -36.05
N GLU A 26 -21.29 -27.59 -35.54
CA GLU A 26 -21.34 -26.34 -34.82
C GLU A 26 -20.48 -26.39 -33.54
N LEU A 27 -20.63 -27.45 -32.74
CA LEU A 27 -19.82 -27.66 -31.54
C LEU A 27 -18.32 -27.76 -31.85
N GLN A 28 -18.00 -28.46 -32.96
CA GLN A 28 -16.61 -28.60 -33.39
C GLN A 28 -15.98 -27.28 -33.80
N LEU A 29 -16.70 -26.42 -34.50
CA LEU A 29 -16.30 -25.05 -34.81
C LEU A 29 -16.10 -24.22 -33.55
N ARG A 30 -17.01 -24.36 -32.59
CA ARG A 30 -16.90 -23.63 -31.31
C ARG A 30 -15.71 -24.09 -30.47
N ILE A 31 -15.44 -25.42 -30.45
CA ILE A 31 -14.23 -25.94 -29.79
C ILE A 31 -12.97 -25.36 -30.42
N SER A 32 -12.85 -25.40 -31.76
CA SER A 32 -11.68 -24.85 -32.45
C SER A 32 -11.50 -23.34 -32.19
N ALA A 33 -12.58 -22.56 -32.13
CA ALA A 33 -12.53 -21.14 -31.80
C ALA A 33 -12.06 -20.91 -30.37
N LEU A 34 -12.55 -21.71 -29.40
CA LEU A 34 -12.13 -21.62 -27.99
C LEU A 34 -10.67 -22.06 -27.79
N GLU A 35 -10.23 -23.09 -28.52
CA GLU A 35 -8.83 -23.53 -28.51
C GLU A 35 -7.92 -22.41 -29.01
N SER A 36 -8.26 -21.75 -30.12
CA SER A 36 -7.51 -20.60 -30.63
C SER A 36 -7.44 -19.43 -29.63
N GLN A 37 -8.58 -19.10 -28.99
CA GLN A 37 -8.61 -18.06 -27.96
C GLN A 37 -7.76 -18.44 -26.74
N ASN A 38 -7.77 -19.69 -26.32
CA ASN A 38 -6.92 -20.16 -25.24
C ASN A 38 -5.44 -20.04 -25.58
N GLU A 39 -5.04 -20.38 -26.80
CA GLU A 39 -3.66 -20.22 -27.25
C GLU A 39 -3.22 -18.75 -27.24
N GLU A 40 -4.08 -17.85 -27.73
CA GLU A 40 -3.83 -16.40 -27.69
C GLU A 40 -3.67 -15.89 -26.26
N LEU A 41 -4.55 -16.29 -25.34
CA LEU A 41 -4.48 -15.93 -23.93
C LEU A 41 -3.22 -16.48 -23.26
N ILE A 42 -2.82 -17.70 -23.54
CA ILE A 42 -1.58 -18.29 -23.02
C ILE A 42 -0.35 -17.50 -23.51
N GLN A 43 -0.32 -17.10 -24.76
CA GLN A 43 0.76 -16.27 -25.29
C GLN A 43 0.78 -14.88 -24.63
N HIS A 44 -0.39 -14.28 -24.44
CA HIS A 44 -0.48 -12.99 -23.76
C HIS A 44 0.01 -13.08 -22.30
N ILE A 45 -0.39 -14.12 -21.57
CA ILE A 45 0.08 -14.36 -20.18
C ILE A 45 1.61 -14.48 -20.16
N LYS A 46 2.22 -15.27 -21.06
CA LYS A 46 3.68 -15.43 -21.13
C LYS A 46 4.39 -14.10 -21.40
N THR A 47 3.84 -13.27 -22.28
CA THR A 47 4.40 -11.95 -22.56
C THR A 47 4.34 -11.05 -21.34
N MET A 48 3.19 -10.98 -20.66
CA MET A 48 3.03 -10.20 -19.42
C MET A 48 3.96 -10.70 -18.30
N GLU A 49 4.12 -12.00 -18.15
CA GLU A 49 5.04 -12.57 -17.15
C GLU A 49 6.49 -12.18 -17.43
N GLN A 50 6.89 -12.14 -18.70
CA GLN A 50 8.22 -11.72 -19.11
C GLN A 50 8.45 -10.22 -18.85
N GLU A 51 7.49 -9.38 -19.23
CA GLU A 51 7.52 -7.93 -18.98
C GLU A 51 7.61 -7.64 -17.46
N HIS A 52 6.78 -8.31 -16.68
CA HIS A 52 6.80 -8.19 -15.20
C HIS A 52 8.15 -8.61 -14.59
N LYS A 53 8.77 -9.66 -15.15
CA LYS A 53 10.09 -10.10 -14.71
C LYS A 53 11.17 -9.06 -15.01
N GLU A 54 11.12 -8.45 -16.17
CA GLU A 54 12.05 -7.40 -16.57
C GLU A 54 11.88 -6.12 -15.73
N GLU A 55 10.63 -5.73 -15.47
CA GLU A 55 10.33 -4.61 -14.56
C GLU A 55 10.86 -4.85 -13.15
N ARG A 56 10.66 -6.06 -12.62
CA ARG A 56 11.20 -6.44 -11.30
C ARG A 56 12.72 -6.37 -11.25
N ILE A 57 13.41 -6.81 -12.28
CA ILE A 57 14.88 -6.71 -12.37
C ILE A 57 15.30 -5.24 -12.34
N LYS A 58 14.71 -4.38 -13.17
CA LYS A 58 14.99 -2.94 -13.22
C LYS A 58 14.70 -2.27 -11.87
N PHE A 59 13.58 -2.63 -11.24
CA PHE A 59 13.22 -2.12 -9.92
C PHE A 59 14.25 -2.52 -8.84
N ASN A 60 14.66 -3.79 -8.81
CA ASN A 60 15.66 -4.27 -7.87
C ASN A 60 17.00 -3.57 -8.07
N GLU A 61 17.46 -3.41 -9.31
CA GLU A 61 18.68 -2.64 -9.61
C GLU A 61 18.59 -1.18 -9.14
N TYR A 62 17.43 -0.55 -9.31
CA TYR A 62 17.19 0.80 -8.82
C TYR A 62 17.22 0.85 -7.30
N MET A 63 16.58 -0.10 -6.62
CA MET A 63 16.59 -0.21 -5.16
C MET A 63 17.99 -0.43 -4.61
N ASP A 64 18.78 -1.34 -5.22
CA ASP A 64 20.16 -1.61 -4.82
C ASP A 64 21.04 -0.35 -4.97
N LYS A 65 20.89 0.40 -6.06
CA LYS A 65 21.56 1.68 -6.24
C LYS A 65 21.15 2.69 -5.18
N THR A 66 19.83 2.78 -4.92
CA THR A 66 19.29 3.71 -3.93
C THR A 66 19.82 3.38 -2.54
N GLN A 67 19.81 2.13 -2.11
CA GLN A 67 20.34 1.71 -0.81
C GLN A 67 21.85 1.94 -0.70
N ARG A 68 22.60 1.74 -1.79
CA ARG A 68 24.05 1.98 -1.80
C ARG A 68 24.41 3.44 -1.56
N TYR A 69 23.69 4.35 -2.21
CA TYR A 69 23.97 5.80 -2.09
C TYR A 69 23.22 6.47 -0.94
N PHE A 70 22.09 5.91 -0.52
CA PHE A 70 21.22 6.42 0.53
C PHE A 70 20.83 5.32 1.53
N PRO A 71 21.79 4.79 2.30
CA PRO A 71 21.57 3.61 3.17
C PRO A 71 20.53 3.85 4.28
N HIS A 72 20.10 5.08 4.47
CA HIS A 72 19.13 5.46 5.51
C HIS A 72 17.71 5.65 4.98
N VAL A 73 17.50 5.49 3.66
CA VAL A 73 16.17 5.68 3.04
C VAL A 73 15.12 4.80 3.70
N ASP A 74 15.42 3.53 3.93
CA ASP A 74 14.49 2.59 4.57
C ASP A 74 14.10 3.00 5.99
N LYS A 75 14.96 3.73 6.68
CA LYS A 75 14.70 4.24 8.03
C LYS A 75 13.86 5.50 8.04
N LEU A 76 13.90 6.27 6.96
CA LEU A 76 13.11 7.48 6.80
C LEU A 76 11.68 7.19 6.30
N LEU A 77 11.47 6.13 5.51
CA LEU A 77 10.16 5.80 4.94
C LEU A 77 9.04 5.72 5.99
N PRO A 78 9.19 5.01 7.12
CA PRO A 78 8.16 4.96 8.15
C PRO A 78 7.84 6.34 8.76
N LEU A 79 8.84 7.22 8.86
CA LEU A 79 8.66 8.58 9.38
C LEU A 79 7.91 9.46 8.37
N ILE A 80 8.21 9.29 7.08
CA ILE A 80 7.49 9.95 5.98
C ILE A 80 6.01 9.54 6.00
N ASP A 81 5.74 8.24 6.08
CA ASP A 81 4.37 7.72 6.15
C ASP A 81 3.63 8.23 7.38
N PHE A 82 4.29 8.28 8.52
CA PHE A 82 3.71 8.84 9.73
C PHE A 82 3.40 10.35 9.57
N CYS A 83 4.30 11.12 8.99
CA CYS A 83 4.07 12.54 8.72
C CYS A 83 2.88 12.76 7.78
N ARG A 84 2.76 11.97 6.72
CA ARG A 84 1.67 12.05 5.74
C ARG A 84 0.34 11.57 6.32
N ASN A 85 0.34 10.38 6.92
CA ASN A 85 -0.89 9.67 7.27
C ASN A 85 -1.43 10.09 8.66
N SER A 86 -0.56 10.33 9.64
CA SER A 86 -0.94 10.66 11.01
C SER A 86 -0.94 12.16 11.27
N LEU A 87 0.12 12.85 10.88
CA LEU A 87 0.25 14.31 11.12
C LEU A 87 -0.41 15.15 10.02
N LYS A 88 -0.78 14.52 8.88
CA LYS A 88 -1.41 15.18 7.72
C LYS A 88 -0.59 16.36 7.17
N PHE A 89 0.74 16.24 7.22
CA PHE A 89 1.63 17.24 6.65
C PHE A 89 1.51 17.27 5.13
N SER A 90 1.63 18.46 4.55
CA SER A 90 1.69 18.61 3.11
C SER A 90 2.99 18.02 2.55
N GLU A 91 2.97 17.59 1.29
CA GLU A 91 4.14 17.02 0.61
C GLU A 91 5.36 17.95 0.69
N ARG A 92 5.15 19.25 0.55
CA ARG A 92 6.23 20.25 0.66
C ARG A 92 6.93 20.21 2.02
N VAL A 93 6.17 20.07 3.10
CA VAL A 93 6.71 19.96 4.47
C VAL A 93 7.50 18.67 4.61
N VAL A 94 6.96 17.56 4.15
CA VAL A 94 7.63 16.25 4.20
C VAL A 94 8.95 16.27 3.43
N LEU A 95 8.97 16.85 2.23
CA LEU A 95 10.20 16.98 1.42
C LEU A 95 11.28 17.81 2.12
N GLU A 96 10.93 18.90 2.80
CA GLU A 96 11.92 19.68 3.55
C GLU A 96 12.44 18.93 4.78
N LEU A 97 11.58 18.14 5.46
CA LEU A 97 12.01 17.27 6.56
C LEU A 97 12.95 16.16 6.08
N CYS A 98 12.71 15.58 4.91
CA CYS A 98 13.60 14.58 4.29
C CYS A 98 14.99 15.15 3.95
N LYS A 99 15.08 16.45 3.71
CA LYS A 99 16.37 17.16 3.54
C LYS A 99 17.06 17.45 4.89
N LEU A 100 16.55 16.89 5.98
CA LEU A 100 16.99 17.13 7.37
C LEU A 100 16.93 18.60 7.79
N LYS A 101 16.00 19.37 7.20
CA LYS A 101 15.76 20.76 7.56
C LYS A 101 14.69 20.87 8.64
N LYS A 102 14.86 21.86 9.52
CA LYS A 102 13.83 22.22 10.49
C LYS A 102 12.70 23.00 9.80
N VAL A 103 11.47 22.55 9.99
CA VAL A 103 10.27 23.20 9.43
C VAL A 103 9.39 23.70 10.57
N ARG A 104 9.14 24.98 10.62
CA ARG A 104 8.24 25.58 11.62
C ARG A 104 6.80 25.52 11.13
N LEU A 105 5.93 24.96 11.96
CA LEU A 105 4.52 24.81 11.69
C LEU A 105 3.71 25.39 12.85
N LYS A 106 2.58 25.99 12.51
CA LYS A 106 1.55 26.41 13.44
C LYS A 106 0.32 25.55 13.24
N GLY A 107 -0.24 25.01 14.30
CA GLY A 107 -1.45 24.19 14.17
C GLY A 107 -1.76 23.29 15.35
N ASP A 108 -2.70 22.40 15.12
CA ASP A 108 -3.12 21.40 16.08
C ASP A 108 -2.53 20.04 15.67
N PHE A 109 -1.65 19.50 16.51
CA PHE A 109 -0.94 18.25 16.27
C PHE A 109 -1.57 17.12 17.07
N TYR A 110 -1.97 16.06 16.38
CA TYR A 110 -2.62 14.91 17.01
C TYR A 110 -1.59 13.98 17.66
N SER A 111 -1.84 13.62 18.92
CA SER A 111 -1.09 12.62 19.66
C SER A 111 -1.86 11.30 19.74
N PRO A 112 -1.34 10.20 19.15
CA PRO A 112 -1.94 8.89 19.32
C PRO A 112 -1.92 8.40 20.78
N GLU A 113 -0.86 8.72 21.55
CA GLU A 113 -0.72 8.32 22.96
C GLU A 113 -1.82 8.90 23.86
N PHE A 114 -2.19 10.17 23.62
CA PHE A 114 -3.19 10.87 24.43
C PHE A 114 -4.56 10.95 23.76
N ASN A 115 -4.70 10.44 22.54
CA ASN A 115 -5.91 10.51 21.71
C ASN A 115 -6.52 11.93 21.64
N ARG A 116 -5.66 12.94 21.54
CA ARG A 116 -6.06 14.35 21.51
C ARG A 116 -5.11 15.21 20.69
N LYS A 117 -5.57 16.41 20.34
CA LYS A 117 -4.76 17.41 19.64
C LYS A 117 -4.16 18.39 20.64
N PHE A 118 -2.92 18.79 20.38
CA PHE A 118 -2.20 19.82 21.11
C PHE A 118 -1.88 20.98 20.18
N ARG A 119 -2.29 22.18 20.54
CA ARG A 119 -2.01 23.37 19.76
C ARG A 119 -0.62 23.92 20.08
N ASP A 120 0.09 24.30 19.02
CA ASP A 120 1.33 25.05 19.14
C ASP A 120 1.38 26.14 18.06
N GLU A 121 1.85 27.32 18.44
CA GLU A 121 1.91 28.48 17.54
C GLU A 121 3.20 28.50 16.70
N SER A 122 4.22 27.73 17.08
CA SER A 122 5.52 27.70 16.39
C SER A 122 6.31 26.42 16.69
N ALA A 123 5.72 25.26 16.40
CA ALA A 123 6.40 23.98 16.54
C ALA A 123 7.44 23.78 15.41
N ALA A 124 8.70 23.62 15.76
CA ALA A 124 9.77 23.33 14.80
C ALA A 124 9.97 21.82 14.70
N PHE A 125 9.53 21.24 13.59
CA PHE A 125 9.70 19.81 13.29
C PHE A 125 11.04 19.56 12.60
N SER A 126 11.69 18.46 12.94
CA SER A 126 12.91 17.95 12.31
C SER A 126 12.97 16.43 12.33
N PHE A 127 13.70 15.83 11.39
CA PHE A 127 14.19 14.47 11.50
C PHE A 127 15.60 14.52 12.06
N GLU A 128 15.83 13.81 13.16
CA GLU A 128 17.13 13.76 13.82
C GLU A 128 17.60 12.33 13.96
N GLU A 129 18.89 12.12 13.76
CA GLU A 129 19.51 10.82 13.97
C GLU A 129 19.59 10.52 15.46
N ASP A 130 19.27 9.28 15.84
CA ASP A 130 19.38 8.83 17.22
C ASP A 130 20.87 8.76 17.63
N LYS A 131 21.24 9.45 18.68
CA LYS A 131 22.62 9.51 19.19
C LYS A 131 23.17 8.15 19.61
N ASN A 132 22.28 7.22 19.99
CA ASN A 132 22.65 5.89 20.48
C ASN A 132 22.59 4.81 19.38
N ARG A 133 21.94 5.12 18.23
CA ARG A 133 21.69 4.17 17.14
C ARG A 133 21.94 4.82 15.80
N LYS A 134 23.18 4.79 15.35
CA LYS A 134 23.58 5.34 14.05
C LYS A 134 22.67 4.82 12.91
N GLY A 135 22.23 5.73 12.05
CA GLY A 135 21.34 5.41 10.94
C GLY A 135 19.86 5.26 11.32
N HIS A 136 19.49 5.42 12.59
CA HIS A 136 18.09 5.49 13.01
C HIS A 136 17.68 6.94 13.19
N TYR A 137 16.53 7.28 12.64
CA TYR A 137 15.97 8.64 12.68
C TYR A 137 14.67 8.65 13.48
N HIS A 138 14.38 9.76 14.10
CA HIS A 138 13.13 10.02 14.78
C HIS A 138 12.66 11.45 14.54
N ILE A 139 11.37 11.66 14.72
CA ILE A 139 10.79 13.00 14.60
C ILE A 139 11.03 13.74 15.90
N CYS A 140 11.58 14.95 15.79
CA CYS A 140 11.70 15.91 16.88
C CYS A 140 10.77 17.10 16.68
N VAL A 141 10.32 17.67 17.79
CA VAL A 141 9.62 18.96 17.86
C VAL A 141 10.37 19.84 18.84
N ASN A 142 10.86 21.00 18.38
CA ASN A 142 11.68 21.88 19.19
C ASN A 142 12.91 21.16 19.82
N ASP A 143 13.56 20.30 19.01
CA ASP A 143 14.72 19.48 19.40
C ASP A 143 14.44 18.42 20.49
N ILE A 144 13.16 18.13 20.71
CA ILE A 144 12.70 17.13 21.66
C ILE A 144 12.01 15.98 20.88
N PRO A 145 12.32 14.70 21.14
CA PRO A 145 11.62 13.60 20.50
C PRO A 145 10.10 13.74 20.58
N PHE A 146 9.41 13.52 19.47
CA PHE A 146 7.99 13.77 19.28
C PHE A 146 7.09 13.24 20.42
N VAL A 147 7.32 12.00 20.86
CA VAL A 147 6.58 11.38 21.96
C VAL A 147 6.81 12.15 23.27
N LYS A 148 8.06 12.52 23.53
CA LYS A 148 8.42 13.27 24.76
C LYS A 148 7.83 14.67 24.75
N TRP A 149 7.80 15.32 23.58
CA TRP A 149 7.18 16.63 23.42
C TRP A 149 5.69 16.60 23.78
N PHE A 150 4.94 15.61 23.33
CA PHE A 150 3.53 15.47 23.70
C PHE A 150 3.33 15.22 25.20
N ARG A 151 4.20 14.43 25.82
CA ARG A 151 4.15 14.23 27.29
C ARG A 151 4.38 15.52 28.05
N LEU A 152 5.30 16.36 27.60
CA LEU A 152 5.50 17.69 28.19
C LEU A 152 4.27 18.57 28.01
N LYS A 153 3.70 18.64 26.80
CA LYS A 153 2.45 19.38 26.54
C LYS A 153 1.28 18.88 27.37
N ALA A 154 1.14 17.58 27.52
CA ALA A 154 0.10 17.00 28.39
C ALA A 154 0.28 17.38 29.86
N ASN A 155 1.52 17.39 30.35
CA ASN A 155 1.83 17.82 31.71
C ASN A 155 1.60 19.33 31.90
N GLU A 156 1.98 20.18 30.93
CA GLU A 156 1.65 21.61 30.95
C GLU A 156 0.12 21.83 31.07
N CYS A 157 -0.68 21.10 30.30
CA CYS A 157 -2.14 21.18 30.38
C CYS A 157 -2.68 20.71 31.76
N ARG A 158 -2.12 19.64 32.34
CA ARG A 158 -2.51 19.15 33.67
C ARG A 158 -2.17 20.15 34.75
N ASN A 159 -0.96 20.72 34.71
CA ASN A 159 -0.52 21.70 35.69
C ASN A 159 -1.37 22.98 35.61
N GLY A 160 -1.73 23.43 34.40
CA GLY A 160 -2.63 24.57 34.20
C GLY A 160 -4.06 24.32 34.70
N LEU A 161 -4.48 23.06 34.82
CA LEU A 161 -5.77 22.64 35.36
C LEU A 161 -5.70 22.27 36.87
N GLY A 162 -4.53 22.37 37.52
CA GLY A 162 -4.33 21.97 38.91
C GLY A 162 -4.41 20.46 39.18
N ILE A 163 -4.26 19.64 38.11
CA ILE A 163 -4.34 18.16 38.20
C ILE A 163 -2.96 17.62 38.54
N ALA A 164 -2.77 16.99 39.68
CA ALA A 164 -1.52 16.36 40.07
C ALA A 164 -1.09 15.24 39.12
N PRO A 165 0.23 15.06 38.81
CA PRO A 165 0.71 14.01 37.92
C PRO A 165 0.39 12.63 38.48
N THR A 166 -0.17 11.76 37.63
CA THR A 166 -0.45 10.35 37.98
C THR A 166 0.86 9.58 38.16
N ARG A 167 0.94 8.68 39.14
CA ARG A 167 2.13 7.88 39.54
C ARG A 167 2.76 7.03 38.43
N GLN A 168 2.16 6.93 37.27
CA GLN A 168 2.69 6.13 36.12
C GLN A 168 3.93 6.71 35.41
N ASP A 169 4.27 7.98 35.64
CA ASP A 169 5.42 8.62 35.00
C ASP A 169 6.78 8.33 35.69
N LYS A 170 6.81 7.51 36.75
CA LYS A 170 8.06 7.18 37.49
C LYS A 170 8.71 5.86 37.10
N GLY A 171 8.22 5.16 36.10
CA GLY A 171 8.65 3.80 35.78
C GLY A 171 9.26 3.61 34.40
N LEU A 172 10.25 4.42 33.99
CA LEU A 172 11.17 4.05 32.90
C LEU A 172 12.49 4.77 33.10
N LYS A 173 13.23 4.28 34.11
CA LYS A 173 14.68 4.36 34.13
C LYS A 173 15.15 3.08 33.40
N MET A 174 15.58 3.22 32.17
CA MET A 174 16.61 2.41 31.50
C MET A 174 17.38 3.31 30.58
#